data_ef562b066344cf153345482478701356
#
_entry.id   ef562b066344cf153345482478701356
#
_cell.length_a   1.000
_cell.length_b   1.000
_cell.length_c   1.000
_cell.angle_alpha   90.00
_cell.angle_beta   90.00
_cell.angle_gamma   90.00
#
_symmetry.space_group_name_H-M   'P 1'
#
loop_
_entity.id
_entity.type
_entity.pdbx_description
1 polymer ?
#
loop_
_entity_poly.entity_id
_entity_poly.type
_entity_poly.pdbx_seq_one_letter_code
_entity_poly.pdbx_strand_id
1 'polypeptide(L)'
;VVGAGPWVRDFWNMLELPKSTEIKGKDGKMHEVEMWKYWFLQEGVLGVEADYLRTNDGKQPPVIHVDTDANLYSDKDGNLITDQLWGIYYKPDIEGLGVQGGTSPYIVQKHFDEVAVDPYGIESPEFQTTDKFADMWTSALAHIQKRFVGKSNLYRKGPSGGLGCLTPDSFPIFDRFFENVYMIADANHGYKMIGVGELVAK
;
A
#
# COMPACT_ATOMS: atom_id res chain seq x y z
N VAL A 1 21.36 14.72 0.13
CA VAL A 1 19.92 14.42 0.08
C VAL A 1 19.72 12.95 0.40
N VAL A 2 18.82 12.64 1.32
CA VAL A 2 18.46 11.28 1.73
C VAL A 2 17.06 11.00 1.20
N GLY A 3 16.97 10.13 0.19
CA GLY A 3 15.72 9.62 -0.39
C GLY A 3 15.73 8.10 -0.36
N ALA A 4 15.70 7.52 0.85
CA ALA A 4 16.05 6.13 1.09
C ALA A 4 14.83 5.18 1.18
N GLY A 5 13.61 5.67 0.93
CA GLY A 5 12.41 4.85 1.07
C GLY A 5 12.31 4.21 2.47
N PRO A 6 12.08 2.89 2.58
CA PRO A 6 11.95 2.23 3.89
C PRO A 6 13.24 2.24 4.73
N TRP A 7 14.42 2.49 4.12
CA TRP A 7 15.68 2.64 4.87
C TRP A 7 15.84 4.02 5.51
N VAL A 8 14.87 4.90 5.41
CA VAL A 8 14.89 6.22 6.08
C VAL A 8 15.14 6.10 7.58
N ARG A 9 14.62 5.04 8.23
CA ARG A 9 14.87 4.75 9.65
C ARG A 9 16.37 4.64 9.97
N ASP A 10 17.13 3.96 9.12
CA ASP A 10 18.55 3.74 9.37
C ASP A 10 19.32 5.06 9.31
N PHE A 11 19.01 5.90 8.33
CA PHE A 11 19.56 7.26 8.27
C PHE A 11 19.08 8.13 9.43
N TRP A 12 17.83 8.00 9.86
CA TRP A 12 17.27 8.69 11.00
C TRP A 12 18.03 8.35 12.28
N ASN A 13 18.32 7.08 12.50
CA ASN A 13 19.09 6.59 13.62
C ASN A 13 20.56 7.02 13.55
N MET A 14 21.20 7.00 12.37
CA MET A 14 22.55 7.51 12.16
C MET A 14 22.70 8.98 12.48
N LEU A 15 21.64 9.75 12.28
CA LEU A 15 21.58 11.18 12.57
C LEU A 15 21.15 11.46 14.01
N GLU A 16 20.95 10.43 14.84
CA GLU A 16 20.52 10.52 16.23
C GLU A 16 19.22 11.34 16.41
N LEU A 17 18.33 11.28 15.41
CA LEU A 17 17.06 11.99 15.46
C LEU A 17 16.05 11.31 16.39
N PRO A 18 15.07 12.06 16.94
CA PRO A 18 14.10 11.52 17.90
C PRO A 18 13.31 10.33 17.35
N LYS A 19 13.19 9.26 18.14
CA LYS A 19 12.42 8.06 17.78
C LYS A 19 10.91 8.21 17.98
N SER A 20 10.49 9.22 18.71
CA SER A 20 9.10 9.60 18.94
C SER A 20 8.87 11.07 18.65
N THR A 21 7.62 11.41 18.39
CA THR A 21 7.17 12.79 18.18
C THR A 21 5.78 12.97 18.78
N GLU A 22 5.39 14.20 19.04
CA GLU A 22 4.04 14.51 19.49
C GLU A 22 3.17 14.90 18.29
N ILE A 23 2.01 14.28 18.18
CA ILE A 23 0.98 14.62 17.19
C ILE A 23 -0.34 14.91 17.88
N LYS A 24 -1.13 15.79 17.29
CA LYS A 24 -2.48 16.06 17.76
C LYS A 24 -3.45 15.00 17.25
N GLY A 25 -4.03 14.24 18.16
CA GLY A 25 -5.03 13.23 17.85
C GLY A 25 -6.40 13.81 17.46
N LYS A 26 -7.30 12.96 17.00
CA LYS A 26 -8.69 13.32 16.69
C LYS A 26 -9.48 13.81 17.90
N ASP A 27 -9.06 13.42 19.10
CA ASP A 27 -9.61 13.87 20.38
C ASP A 27 -9.13 15.29 20.78
N GLY A 28 -8.30 15.91 19.95
CA GLY A 28 -7.76 17.23 20.16
C GLY A 28 -6.57 17.30 21.13
N LYS A 29 -6.14 16.16 21.69
CA LYS A 29 -4.99 16.08 22.61
C LYS A 29 -3.70 15.75 21.88
N MET A 30 -2.58 16.12 22.50
CA MET A 30 -1.27 15.70 22.03
C MET A 30 -0.99 14.26 22.52
N HIS A 31 -0.46 13.45 21.64
CA HIS A 31 -0.07 12.06 21.88
C HIS A 31 1.37 11.87 21.44
N GLU A 32 2.19 11.31 22.32
CA GLU A 32 3.50 10.83 21.93
C GLU A 32 3.33 9.54 21.11
N VAL A 33 3.91 9.51 19.92
CA VAL A 33 3.84 8.41 18.99
C VAL A 33 5.20 8.12 18.39
N GLU A 34 5.42 6.89 17.97
CA GLU A 34 6.65 6.50 17.28
C GLU A 34 6.79 7.20 15.95
N MET A 35 8.02 7.60 15.61
CA MET A 35 8.28 8.39 14.40
C MET A 35 8.01 7.60 13.13
N TRP A 36 8.38 6.32 13.08
CA TRP A 36 8.26 5.51 11.88
C TRP A 36 7.43 4.26 12.12
N LYS A 37 6.50 4.00 11.17
CA LYS A 37 5.73 2.75 11.10
C LYS A 37 6.03 2.05 9.80
N TYR A 38 6.27 0.76 9.88
CA TYR A 38 6.40 -0.09 8.70
C TYR A 38 5.08 -0.80 8.40
N TRP A 39 4.80 -0.94 7.13
CA TRP A 39 3.67 -1.69 6.65
C TRP A 39 4.06 -2.47 5.40
N PHE A 40 3.49 -3.65 5.30
CA PHE A 40 3.67 -4.54 4.16
C PHE A 40 2.41 -4.47 3.32
N LEU A 41 2.51 -3.93 2.12
CA LEU A 41 1.44 -3.92 1.16
C LEU A 41 1.49 -5.22 0.37
N GLN A 42 0.36 -5.93 0.28
CA GLN A 42 0.18 -7.04 -0.64
C GLN A 42 -0.61 -6.57 -1.85
N GLU A 43 -0.16 -6.96 -3.02
CA GLU A 43 -0.85 -6.74 -4.28
C GLU A 43 -1.05 -8.07 -5.00
N GLY A 44 -2.09 -8.14 -5.81
CA GLY A 44 -2.41 -9.32 -6.60
C GLY A 44 -2.74 -8.96 -8.03
N VAL A 45 -2.68 -9.96 -8.88
CA VAL A 45 -3.09 -9.87 -10.30
C VAL A 45 -4.19 -10.89 -10.55
N LEU A 46 -5.30 -10.42 -11.09
CA LEU A 46 -6.36 -11.26 -11.64
C LEU A 46 -6.15 -11.35 -13.15
N GLY A 47 -5.78 -12.55 -13.65
CA GLY A 47 -5.53 -12.78 -15.08
C GLY A 47 -6.83 -12.85 -15.87
N VAL A 48 -7.26 -11.75 -16.43
CA VAL A 48 -8.48 -11.64 -17.22
C VAL A 48 -8.17 -11.18 -18.64
N GLU A 49 -9.10 -11.43 -19.56
CA GLU A 49 -8.98 -11.03 -20.96
C GLU A 49 -8.98 -9.51 -21.14
N ALA A 50 -8.47 -9.03 -22.26
CA ALA A 50 -8.29 -7.61 -22.55
C ALA A 50 -9.60 -6.79 -22.45
N ASP A 51 -10.75 -7.37 -22.74
CA ASP A 51 -12.04 -6.68 -22.65
C ASP A 51 -12.42 -6.31 -21.20
N TYR A 52 -11.92 -7.08 -20.20
CA TYR A 52 -12.10 -6.75 -18.77
C TYR A 52 -11.27 -5.54 -18.34
N LEU A 53 -10.29 -5.15 -19.14
CA LEU A 53 -9.39 -4.03 -18.86
C LEU A 53 -9.91 -2.70 -19.39
N ARG A 54 -11.11 -2.69 -19.97
CA ARG A 54 -11.70 -1.52 -20.61
C ARG A 54 -12.99 -1.09 -19.94
N THR A 55 -13.29 0.18 -20.04
CA THR A 55 -14.59 0.74 -19.72
C THR A 55 -15.63 0.33 -20.77
N ASN A 56 -16.92 0.55 -20.51
CA ASN A 56 -17.99 0.19 -21.44
C ASN A 56 -17.92 0.93 -22.79
N ASP A 57 -17.23 2.08 -22.80
CA ASP A 57 -16.95 2.85 -24.03
C ASP A 57 -15.59 2.51 -24.68
N GLY A 58 -14.96 1.42 -24.24
CA GLY A 58 -13.73 0.89 -24.81
C GLY A 58 -12.44 1.58 -24.39
N LYS A 59 -12.49 2.54 -23.47
CA LYS A 59 -11.31 3.27 -22.99
C LYS A 59 -10.62 2.52 -21.86
N GLN A 60 -9.38 2.89 -21.60
CA GLN A 60 -8.66 2.45 -20.40
C GLN A 60 -9.22 3.16 -19.17
N PRO A 61 -9.67 2.43 -18.12
CA PRO A 61 -10.08 3.06 -16.89
C PRO A 61 -8.89 3.64 -16.13
N PRO A 62 -9.12 4.67 -15.30
CA PRO A 62 -8.13 5.10 -14.32
C PRO A 62 -7.93 4.04 -13.23
N VAL A 63 -7.00 4.31 -12.30
CA VAL A 63 -6.98 3.57 -11.04
C VAL A 63 -8.28 3.84 -10.29
N ILE A 64 -8.92 2.77 -9.85
CA ILE A 64 -10.19 2.83 -9.12
C ILE A 64 -9.89 2.56 -7.65
N HIS A 65 -10.34 3.45 -6.77
CA HIS A 65 -10.31 3.30 -5.32
C HIS A 65 -11.74 3.31 -4.79
N VAL A 66 -12.05 2.37 -3.92
CA VAL A 66 -13.35 2.30 -3.24
C VAL A 66 -13.13 1.93 -1.79
N ASP A 67 -13.73 2.70 -0.89
CA ASP A 67 -13.87 2.36 0.53
C ASP A 67 -15.34 2.20 0.86
N THR A 68 -15.68 1.18 1.65
CA THR A 68 -17.06 0.86 2.01
C THR A 68 -17.13 0.11 3.34
N ASP A 69 -18.27 0.24 4.02
CA ASP A 69 -18.65 -0.50 5.22
C ASP A 69 -19.63 -1.67 4.93
N ALA A 70 -19.89 -1.95 3.66
CA ALA A 70 -20.70 -3.10 3.27
C ALA A 70 -20.04 -4.42 3.68
N ASN A 71 -20.85 -5.38 4.10
CA ASN A 71 -20.33 -6.72 4.36
C ASN A 71 -19.69 -7.32 3.11
N LEU A 72 -18.49 -7.82 3.24
CA LEU A 72 -17.79 -8.52 2.17
C LEU A 72 -17.88 -10.02 2.37
N TYR A 73 -18.39 -10.71 1.36
CA TYR A 73 -18.48 -12.18 1.33
C TYR A 73 -17.54 -12.76 0.27
N SER A 74 -17.02 -13.93 0.54
CA SER A 74 -16.14 -14.65 -0.39
C SER A 74 -16.87 -15.01 -1.69
N ASP A 75 -16.27 -14.66 -2.82
CA ASP A 75 -16.74 -15.02 -4.16
C ASP A 75 -16.60 -16.55 -4.43
N LYS A 76 -15.81 -17.25 -3.60
CA LYS A 76 -15.57 -18.69 -3.75
C LYS A 76 -16.61 -19.55 -3.04
N ASP A 77 -16.95 -19.20 -1.80
CA ASP A 77 -17.74 -20.06 -0.91
C ASP A 77 -18.89 -19.32 -0.20
N GLY A 78 -19.01 -18.01 -0.38
CA GLY A 78 -20.06 -17.19 0.21
C GLY A 78 -19.89 -16.91 1.70
N ASN A 79 -18.79 -17.29 2.33
CA ASN A 79 -18.54 -17.00 3.73
C ASN A 79 -18.22 -15.51 3.95
N LEU A 80 -18.61 -15.00 5.12
CA LEU A 80 -18.29 -13.63 5.50
C LEU A 80 -16.77 -13.47 5.68
N ILE A 81 -16.16 -12.56 4.94
CA ILE A 81 -14.75 -12.17 5.07
C ILE A 81 -14.60 -11.07 6.11
N THR A 82 -15.40 -10.01 5.99
CA THR A 82 -15.40 -8.89 6.94
C THR A 82 -16.73 -8.13 6.94
N ASP A 83 -17.10 -7.65 8.11
CA ASP A 83 -18.21 -6.73 8.37
C ASP A 83 -17.70 -5.33 8.82
N GLN A 84 -16.38 -5.11 8.76
CA GLN A 84 -15.73 -3.86 9.10
C GLN A 84 -15.45 -3.04 7.84
N LEU A 85 -15.12 -1.76 8.02
CA LEU A 85 -14.68 -0.89 6.94
C LEU A 85 -13.51 -1.53 6.17
N TRP A 86 -13.66 -1.62 4.86
CA TRP A 86 -12.63 -2.15 3.97
C TRP A 86 -12.53 -1.31 2.70
N GLY A 87 -11.40 -1.44 2.03
CA GLY A 87 -11.15 -0.71 0.80
C GLY A 87 -10.41 -1.55 -0.23
N ILE A 88 -10.54 -1.17 -1.48
CA ILE A 88 -9.84 -1.78 -2.60
C ILE A 88 -9.35 -0.70 -3.55
N TYR A 89 -8.18 -0.93 -4.13
CA TYR A 89 -7.78 -0.25 -5.35
C TYR A 89 -7.40 -1.27 -6.42
N TYR A 90 -7.63 -0.90 -7.66
CA TYR A 90 -7.23 -1.72 -8.80
C TYR A 90 -7.10 -0.89 -10.06
N LYS A 91 -6.29 -1.38 -10.97
CA LYS A 91 -6.03 -0.80 -12.28
C LYS A 91 -5.81 -1.90 -13.30
N PRO A 92 -5.96 -1.62 -14.61
CA PRO A 92 -5.49 -2.53 -15.64
C PRO A 92 -3.98 -2.75 -15.53
N ASP A 93 -3.56 -3.99 -15.67
CA ASP A 93 -2.17 -4.38 -15.88
C ASP A 93 -2.04 -4.88 -17.32
N ILE A 94 -1.64 -3.96 -18.20
CA ILE A 94 -1.60 -4.23 -19.64
C ILE A 94 -0.48 -5.21 -19.99
N GLU A 95 0.66 -5.13 -19.31
CA GLU A 95 1.80 -6.00 -19.53
C GLU A 95 1.53 -7.41 -19.01
N GLY A 96 0.91 -7.50 -17.84
CA GLY A 96 0.55 -8.77 -17.20
C GLY A 96 -0.77 -9.38 -17.71
N LEU A 97 -1.50 -8.72 -18.62
CA LEU A 97 -2.83 -9.13 -19.09
C LEU A 97 -3.76 -9.46 -17.92
N GLY A 98 -4.10 -8.44 -17.16
CA GLY A 98 -4.95 -8.62 -16.00
C GLY A 98 -5.36 -7.33 -15.33
N VAL A 99 -5.92 -7.48 -14.13
CA VAL A 99 -6.22 -6.40 -13.20
C VAL A 99 -5.29 -6.55 -12.01
N GLN A 100 -4.56 -5.49 -11.67
CA GLN A 100 -3.64 -5.44 -10.53
C GLN A 100 -4.19 -4.53 -9.45
N GLY A 101 -3.99 -4.89 -8.21
CA GLY A 101 -4.31 -4.03 -7.08
C GLY A 101 -4.17 -4.70 -5.72
N GLY A 102 -4.66 -4.00 -4.72
CA GLY A 102 -4.62 -4.43 -3.34
C GLY A 102 -5.90 -4.11 -2.58
N THR A 103 -5.99 -4.61 -1.36
CA THR A 103 -7.13 -4.39 -0.47
C THR A 103 -6.68 -4.11 0.96
N SER A 104 -7.40 -3.24 1.65
CA SER A 104 -7.28 -2.98 3.08
C SER A 104 -8.43 -3.71 3.81
N PRO A 105 -8.23 -4.29 5.01
CA PRO A 105 -7.12 -4.09 5.94
C PRO A 105 -5.91 -5.03 5.76
N TYR A 106 -5.67 -5.59 4.58
CA TYR A 106 -4.51 -6.44 4.35
C TYR A 106 -3.18 -5.66 4.30
N ILE A 107 -3.02 -4.75 5.26
CA ILE A 107 -1.77 -4.06 5.55
C ILE A 107 -1.26 -4.64 6.87
N VAL A 108 -0.14 -5.33 6.82
CA VAL A 108 0.53 -5.80 8.04
C VAL A 108 1.35 -4.64 8.58
N GLN A 109 0.90 -4.10 9.72
CA GLN A 109 1.67 -3.08 10.44
C GLN A 109 2.54 -3.77 11.49
N LYS A 110 3.82 -3.41 11.53
CA LYS A 110 4.76 -3.86 12.54
C LYS A 110 5.49 -2.67 13.15
N HIS A 111 5.89 -2.84 14.41
CA HIS A 111 6.80 -1.92 15.07
C HIS A 111 8.10 -1.83 14.27
N PHE A 112 8.70 -0.64 14.22
CA PHE A 112 9.89 -0.44 13.39
C PHE A 112 11.09 -1.31 13.81
N ASP A 113 11.21 -1.67 15.09
CA ASP A 113 12.25 -2.56 15.59
C ASP A 113 12.04 -4.05 15.23
N GLU A 114 10.82 -4.42 14.83
CA GLU A 114 10.46 -5.80 14.44
C GLU A 114 10.66 -6.07 12.96
N VAL A 115 11.04 -5.05 12.20
CA VAL A 115 11.16 -5.16 10.73
C VAL A 115 12.62 -5.19 10.32
N ALA A 116 13.05 -6.32 9.79
CA ALA A 116 14.29 -6.38 9.02
C ALA A 116 14.01 -5.83 7.62
N VAL A 117 14.64 -4.71 7.30
CA VAL A 117 14.53 -4.13 5.96
C VAL A 117 15.60 -4.78 5.08
N ASP A 118 15.20 -5.82 4.35
CA ASP A 118 16.07 -6.49 3.40
C ASP A 118 15.85 -5.94 2.00
N PRO A 119 16.87 -5.32 1.36
CA PRO A 119 16.74 -4.78 0.01
C PRO A 119 16.54 -5.86 -1.07
N TYR A 120 16.87 -7.10 -0.76
CA TYR A 120 16.79 -8.22 -1.69
C TYR A 120 15.66 -9.20 -1.34
N GLY A 121 14.80 -8.83 -0.42
CA GLY A 121 13.87 -9.70 0.28
C GLY A 121 12.60 -10.08 -0.49
N ILE A 122 12.63 -10.22 -1.81
CA ILE A 122 11.45 -10.72 -2.55
C ILE A 122 11.05 -12.13 -2.11
N GLU A 123 11.98 -12.88 -1.50
CA GLU A 123 11.73 -14.18 -0.91
C GLU A 123 11.25 -14.10 0.55
N SER A 124 11.30 -12.90 1.15
CA SER A 124 10.78 -12.68 2.51
C SER A 124 9.30 -13.04 2.59
N PRO A 125 8.85 -13.74 3.64
CA PRO A 125 7.43 -14.09 3.81
C PRO A 125 6.49 -12.87 3.74
N GLU A 126 6.96 -11.70 4.12
CA GLU A 126 6.19 -10.46 4.09
C GLU A 126 5.87 -10.00 2.66
N PHE A 127 6.68 -10.37 1.68
CA PHE A 127 6.43 -10.07 0.27
C PHE A 127 5.57 -11.12 -0.43
N GLN A 128 5.28 -12.24 0.24
CA GLN A 128 4.42 -13.27 -0.33
C GLN A 128 2.95 -12.95 -0.07
N THR A 129 2.15 -13.01 -1.12
CA THR A 129 0.70 -12.87 -0.98
C THR A 129 0.09 -14.13 -0.37
N THR A 130 -0.81 -13.96 0.60
CA THR A 130 -1.49 -15.05 1.27
C THR A 130 -2.77 -15.46 0.54
N ASP A 131 -3.24 -16.68 0.79
CA ASP A 131 -4.53 -17.14 0.24
C ASP A 131 -5.71 -16.32 0.81
N LYS A 132 -5.58 -15.81 2.05
CA LYS A 132 -6.57 -14.90 2.66
C LYS A 132 -6.60 -13.55 1.93
N PHE A 133 -5.43 -13.01 1.59
CA PHE A 133 -5.36 -11.80 0.77
C PHE A 133 -6.00 -12.03 -0.59
N ALA A 134 -5.66 -13.14 -1.27
CA ALA A 134 -6.19 -13.47 -2.57
C ALA A 134 -7.72 -13.57 -2.56
N ASP A 135 -8.28 -14.24 -1.55
CA ASP A 135 -9.73 -14.37 -1.40
C ASP A 135 -10.39 -13.02 -1.13
N MET A 136 -9.86 -12.23 -0.20
CA MET A 136 -10.41 -10.91 0.11
C MET A 136 -10.35 -9.98 -1.12
N TRP A 137 -9.21 -9.91 -1.82
CA TRP A 137 -9.06 -9.00 -2.95
C TRP A 137 -9.92 -9.38 -4.14
N THR A 138 -9.98 -10.67 -4.51
CA THR A 138 -10.82 -11.13 -5.62
C THR A 138 -12.31 -10.99 -5.31
N SER A 139 -12.71 -11.23 -4.06
CA SER A 139 -14.08 -11.04 -3.61
C SER A 139 -14.47 -9.56 -3.57
N ALA A 140 -13.55 -8.68 -3.18
CA ALA A 140 -13.75 -7.24 -3.26
C ALA A 140 -13.94 -6.76 -4.70
N LEU A 141 -13.14 -7.27 -5.66
CA LEU A 141 -13.35 -7.01 -7.09
C LEU A 141 -14.74 -7.44 -7.55
N ALA A 142 -15.17 -8.65 -7.19
CA ALA A 142 -16.48 -9.20 -7.53
C ALA A 142 -17.62 -8.38 -6.90
N HIS A 143 -17.46 -7.91 -5.66
CA HIS A 143 -18.43 -7.07 -4.98
C HIS A 143 -18.62 -5.72 -5.69
N ILE A 144 -17.54 -5.09 -6.13
CA ILE A 144 -17.58 -3.76 -6.76
C ILE A 144 -18.03 -3.84 -8.21
N GLN A 145 -17.57 -4.84 -8.96
CA GLN A 145 -17.92 -4.99 -10.37
C GLN A 145 -18.38 -6.41 -10.71
N LYS A 146 -19.63 -6.53 -11.09
CA LYS A 146 -20.26 -7.81 -11.44
C LYS A 146 -19.49 -8.62 -12.51
N ARG A 147 -18.68 -7.95 -13.36
CA ARG A 147 -17.86 -8.62 -14.37
C ARG A 147 -16.80 -9.56 -13.79
N PHE A 148 -16.42 -9.37 -12.53
CA PHE A 148 -15.42 -10.18 -11.84
C PHE A 148 -16.00 -11.32 -10.99
N VAL A 149 -17.33 -11.40 -10.86
CA VAL A 149 -17.99 -12.50 -10.12
C VAL A 149 -17.61 -13.85 -10.72
N GLY A 150 -17.21 -14.79 -9.85
CA GLY A 150 -16.80 -16.13 -10.24
C GLY A 150 -15.43 -16.22 -10.91
N LYS A 151 -14.60 -15.15 -10.86
CA LYS A 151 -13.28 -15.09 -11.51
C LYS A 151 -12.12 -15.29 -10.53
N SER A 152 -12.38 -15.53 -9.25
CA SER A 152 -11.33 -15.69 -8.22
C SER A 152 -10.31 -16.78 -8.53
N ASN A 153 -10.69 -17.80 -9.31
CA ASN A 153 -9.80 -18.86 -9.78
C ASN A 153 -8.76 -18.38 -10.81
N LEU A 154 -8.93 -17.19 -11.37
CA LEU A 154 -7.96 -16.59 -12.30
C LEU A 154 -6.89 -15.77 -11.57
N TYR A 155 -6.91 -15.74 -10.24
CA TYR A 155 -5.88 -15.10 -9.44
C TYR A 155 -4.52 -15.74 -9.72
N ARG A 156 -3.54 -14.88 -9.99
CA ARG A 156 -2.15 -15.30 -10.20
C ARG A 156 -1.38 -15.12 -8.92
N LYS A 157 -0.91 -16.23 -8.35
CA LYS A 157 -0.05 -16.24 -7.18
C LYS A 157 1.39 -15.90 -7.60
N GLY A 158 1.98 -14.93 -6.94
CA GLY A 158 3.37 -14.55 -7.14
C GLY A 158 3.83 -13.63 -6.02
N PRO A 159 5.13 -13.44 -5.86
CA PRO A 159 5.62 -12.42 -4.95
C PRO A 159 5.15 -11.06 -5.48
N SER A 160 4.28 -10.43 -4.73
CA SER A 160 3.79 -9.10 -5.06
C SER A 160 3.48 -8.39 -3.77
N GLY A 161 4.33 -7.48 -3.43
CA GLY A 161 4.20 -6.69 -2.24
C GLY A 161 5.26 -5.62 -2.18
N GLY A 162 5.16 -4.78 -1.19
CA GLY A 162 6.12 -3.72 -0.95
C GLY A 162 6.20 -3.40 0.53
N LEU A 163 7.36 -2.93 0.93
CA LEU A 163 7.58 -2.39 2.25
C LEU A 163 7.47 -0.87 2.17
N GLY A 164 6.50 -0.32 2.91
CA GLY A 164 6.34 1.12 3.09
C GLY A 164 6.81 1.55 4.46
N CYS A 165 7.28 2.79 4.55
CA CYS A 165 7.59 3.45 5.80
C CYS A 165 6.74 4.71 5.92
N LEU A 166 5.97 4.81 6.98
CA LEU A 166 5.04 5.90 7.22
C LEU A 166 5.48 6.75 8.40
N THR A 167 5.29 8.04 8.28
CA THR A 167 5.28 8.98 9.40
C THR A 167 4.03 8.77 10.27
N PRO A 168 4.00 9.23 11.51
CA PRO A 168 2.86 9.05 12.40
C PRO A 168 1.53 9.59 11.87
N ASP A 169 1.58 10.70 11.16
CA ASP A 169 0.43 11.38 10.55
C ASP A 169 0.21 11.03 9.08
N SER A 170 1.04 10.13 8.52
CA SER A 170 1.04 9.73 7.12
C SER A 170 1.31 10.87 6.13
N PHE A 171 1.84 12.02 6.59
CA PHE A 171 2.31 13.08 5.71
C PHE A 171 3.81 12.91 5.41
N PRO A 172 4.25 13.23 4.20
CA PRO A 172 5.66 13.16 3.85
C PRO A 172 6.46 14.25 4.55
N ILE A 173 7.75 13.97 4.77
CA ILE A 173 8.71 14.91 5.31
C ILE A 173 9.66 15.32 4.19
N PHE A 174 9.75 16.64 3.95
CA PHE A 174 10.69 17.25 3.03
C PHE A 174 11.35 18.40 3.77
N ASP A 175 12.45 18.12 4.46
CA ASP A 175 13.06 19.14 5.32
C ASP A 175 14.58 18.97 5.44
N ARG A 176 15.19 20.03 5.91
CA ARG A 176 16.61 20.12 6.20
C ARG A 176 16.85 19.92 7.70
N PHE A 177 17.30 18.73 8.07
CA PHE A 177 17.54 18.38 9.46
C PHE A 177 18.90 18.87 10.01
N PHE A 178 19.89 18.94 9.16
CA PHE A 178 21.22 19.46 9.46
C PHE A 178 21.74 20.33 8.32
N GLU A 179 22.81 21.07 8.55
CA GLU A 179 23.38 21.97 7.54
C GLU A 179 23.55 21.30 6.18
N ASN A 180 23.98 20.05 6.18
CA ASN A 180 24.30 19.28 4.98
C ASN A 180 23.36 18.10 4.74
N VAL A 181 22.24 18.00 5.45
CA VAL A 181 21.30 16.86 5.33
C VAL A 181 19.90 17.35 5.02
N TYR A 182 19.44 17.05 3.83
CA TYR A 182 18.06 17.22 3.41
C TYR A 182 17.41 15.84 3.26
N MET A 183 16.30 15.62 3.92
CA MET A 183 15.59 14.35 3.92
C MET A 183 14.32 14.44 3.07
N ILE A 184 14.11 13.42 2.26
CA ILE A 184 12.90 13.17 1.49
C ILE A 184 12.34 11.83 1.92
N ALA A 185 11.32 11.87 2.79
CA ALA A 185 10.60 10.69 3.24
C ALA A 185 9.13 10.82 2.83
N ASP A 186 8.73 10.07 1.84
CA ASP A 186 7.47 10.29 1.13
C ASP A 186 6.23 9.71 1.80
N ALA A 187 6.39 8.93 2.88
CA ALA A 187 5.29 8.29 3.59
C ALA A 187 4.30 7.58 2.62
N ASN A 188 4.83 6.85 1.64
CA ASN A 188 4.09 6.13 0.60
C ASN A 188 3.32 7.05 -0.38
N HIS A 189 3.82 8.22 -0.65
CA HIS A 189 3.27 9.15 -1.64
C HIS A 189 4.15 9.25 -2.91
N GLY A 190 4.84 8.17 -3.29
CA GLY A 190 5.82 8.13 -4.38
C GLY A 190 5.33 8.68 -5.71
N TYR A 191 4.04 8.61 -6.00
CA TYR A 191 3.45 9.19 -7.21
C TYR A 191 3.50 10.73 -7.24
N LYS A 192 3.82 11.40 -6.13
CA LYS A 192 4.02 12.86 -6.04
C LYS A 192 5.48 13.26 -6.24
N MET A 193 6.39 12.30 -6.36
CA MET A 193 7.84 12.55 -6.31
C MET A 193 8.37 13.38 -7.48
N ILE A 194 7.69 13.43 -8.63
CA ILE A 194 8.09 14.30 -9.74
C ILE A 194 8.04 15.77 -9.30
N GLY A 195 6.93 16.20 -8.70
CA GLY A 195 6.78 17.56 -8.19
C GLY A 195 7.71 17.86 -7.00
N VAL A 196 7.90 16.89 -6.12
CA VAL A 196 8.84 17.00 -4.99
C VAL A 196 10.27 17.10 -5.48
N GLY A 197 10.68 16.28 -6.46
CA GLY A 197 12.00 16.37 -7.06
C GLY A 197 12.29 17.75 -7.65
N GLU A 198 11.32 18.35 -8.33
CA GLU A 198 11.44 19.71 -8.84
C GLU A 198 11.56 20.75 -7.71
N LEU A 199 10.79 20.60 -6.63
CA LEU A 199 10.83 21.50 -5.48
C LEU A 199 12.18 21.45 -4.77
N VAL A 200 12.72 20.25 -4.56
CA VAL A 200 13.99 20.06 -3.83
C VAL A 200 15.21 20.43 -4.66
N ALA A 201 15.10 20.35 -6.00
CA ALA A 201 16.19 20.71 -6.91
C ALA A 201 16.38 22.23 -7.10
N LYS A 202 15.42 23.04 -6.71
CA LYS A 202 15.47 24.52 -6.73
C LYS A 202 16.01 25.09 -5.43
#